data_1a905ad514b35be33822bedaa8fa4c65
#
_entry.id   1a905ad514b35be33822bedaa8fa4c65
#
_cell.length_a   1.000
_cell.length_b   1.000
_cell.length_c   1.000
_cell.angle_alpha   90.00
_cell.angle_beta   90.00
_cell.angle_gamma   90.00
#
_symmetry.space_group_name_H-M   'P 1'
#
loop_
_entity.id
_entity.type
_entity.pdbx_description
1 polymer ?
#
loop_
_entity_poly.entity_id
_entity_poly.type
_entity_poly.pdbx_seq_one_letter_code
_entity_poly.pdbx_strand_id
1 'polypeptide(L)'
;MDMSAGYEKSVRRPGHAPAATICFDPFHVVALGTKALDTVRREHWQILRRSDPTAAKRFKGARWALLKRPENLTEDQAAALRRFRRAGGAIWRAYTLREALRAIFAPDLAYPDVEHLLDRFCAKASRSGLKPFVTLARTITRHRDGILAAIRLHVNNARHEGLNRRVRLILTRAYGFHSAQAALALIMLTIGPVTHVLPHERLGAGP
;
A
#
# COMPACT_ATOMS: atom_id res chain seq x y z
N MET A 1 -4.59 -2.51 9.46
CA MET A 1 -3.34 -3.31 9.54
C MET A 1 -2.98 -3.84 8.16
N ASP A 2 -1.79 -4.43 8.01
CA ASP A 2 -1.41 -5.20 6.81
C ASP A 2 -2.14 -6.55 6.79
N MET A 3 -2.44 -7.09 5.59
CA MET A 3 -3.12 -8.38 5.40
C MET A 3 -2.16 -9.57 5.66
N SER A 4 -1.49 -9.56 6.80
CA SER A 4 -0.60 -10.63 7.25
C SER A 4 -1.34 -11.60 8.15
N ALA A 5 -1.32 -12.87 7.82
CA ALA A 5 -1.93 -13.93 8.63
C ALA A 5 -1.39 -13.97 10.08
N GLY A 6 -0.14 -13.55 10.29
CA GLY A 6 0.46 -13.46 11.62
C GLY A 6 -0.22 -12.42 12.51
N TYR A 7 -0.52 -11.25 11.98
CA TYR A 7 -1.23 -10.20 12.72
C TYR A 7 -2.67 -10.60 13.03
N GLU A 8 -3.38 -11.16 12.05
CA GLU A 8 -4.75 -11.62 12.24
C GLU A 8 -4.82 -12.70 13.32
N LYS A 9 -3.94 -13.70 13.26
CA LYS A 9 -3.82 -14.75 14.28
C LYS A 9 -3.50 -14.17 15.67
N SER A 10 -2.64 -13.16 15.74
CA SER A 10 -2.29 -12.51 17.03
C SER A 10 -3.49 -11.79 17.63
N VAL A 11 -4.24 -11.01 16.84
CA VAL A 11 -5.43 -10.28 17.31
C VAL A 11 -6.50 -11.24 17.84
N ARG A 12 -6.72 -12.36 17.15
CA ARG A 12 -7.74 -13.36 17.50
C ARG A 12 -7.39 -14.25 18.71
N ARG A 13 -6.17 -14.16 19.25
CA ARG A 13 -5.79 -14.94 20.45
C ARG A 13 -6.59 -14.53 21.67
N PRO A 14 -6.99 -15.48 22.54
CA PRO A 14 -7.51 -15.18 23.87
C PRO A 14 -6.53 -14.28 24.64
N GLY A 15 -7.03 -13.30 25.33
CA GLY A 15 -6.21 -12.33 26.07
C GLY A 15 -5.66 -11.15 25.25
N HIS A 16 -5.83 -11.15 23.91
CA HIS A 16 -5.53 -10.00 23.05
C HIS A 16 -6.81 -9.17 22.79
N ALA A 17 -7.33 -9.20 21.56
CA ALA A 17 -8.53 -8.47 21.19
C ALA A 17 -9.42 -9.28 20.23
N PRO A 18 -9.92 -10.46 20.62
CA PRO A 18 -10.63 -11.39 19.73
C PRO A 18 -11.91 -10.80 19.15
N ALA A 19 -12.56 -9.87 19.84
CA ALA A 19 -13.78 -9.17 19.39
C ALA A 19 -13.50 -7.93 18.55
N ALA A 20 -12.23 -7.55 18.35
CA ALA A 20 -11.88 -6.36 17.59
C ALA A 20 -12.24 -6.51 16.10
N THR A 21 -12.78 -5.45 15.50
CA THR A 21 -12.95 -5.38 14.05
C THR A 21 -11.60 -5.21 13.36
N ILE A 22 -11.25 -6.18 12.51
CA ILE A 22 -10.00 -6.12 11.75
C ILE A 22 -10.21 -5.22 10.53
N CYS A 23 -9.42 -4.17 10.43
CA CYS A 23 -9.42 -3.24 9.30
C CYS A 23 -8.13 -3.37 8.50
N PHE A 24 -8.23 -3.62 7.19
CA PHE A 24 -7.09 -3.67 6.27
C PHE A 24 -7.00 -2.38 5.47
N ASP A 25 -5.85 -1.72 5.54
CA ASP A 25 -5.62 -0.44 4.88
C ASP A 25 -5.71 -0.59 3.34
N PRO A 26 -6.59 0.19 2.67
CA PRO A 26 -6.70 0.23 1.21
C PRO A 26 -5.39 0.50 0.48
N PHE A 27 -4.47 1.28 1.08
CA PHE A 27 -3.15 1.51 0.50
C PHE A 27 -2.37 0.20 0.27
N HIS A 28 -2.42 -0.73 1.23
CA HIS A 28 -1.78 -2.03 1.09
C HIS A 28 -2.45 -2.89 0.01
N VAL A 29 -3.77 -2.79 -0.15
CA VAL A 29 -4.49 -3.48 -1.24
C VAL A 29 -4.01 -2.98 -2.60
N VAL A 30 -3.90 -1.66 -2.80
CA VAL A 30 -3.37 -1.05 -4.04
C VAL A 30 -1.91 -1.42 -4.27
N ALA A 31 -1.10 -1.48 -3.21
CA ALA A 31 0.29 -1.91 -3.29
C ALA A 31 0.42 -3.37 -3.79
N LEU A 32 -0.47 -4.27 -3.35
CA LEU A 32 -0.54 -5.64 -3.89
C LEU A 32 -0.89 -5.67 -5.38
N GLY A 33 -1.78 -4.79 -5.85
CA GLY A 33 -2.08 -4.63 -7.27
C GLY A 33 -0.85 -4.19 -8.09
N THR A 34 -0.08 -3.26 -7.54
CA THR A 34 1.19 -2.82 -8.16
C THR A 34 2.23 -3.95 -8.20
N LYS A 35 2.32 -4.74 -7.13
CA LYS A 35 3.20 -5.93 -7.06
C LYS A 35 2.77 -6.99 -8.08
N ALA A 36 1.48 -7.23 -8.25
CA ALA A 36 0.94 -8.16 -9.24
C ALA A 36 1.30 -7.71 -10.68
N LEU A 37 1.13 -6.44 -10.99
CA LEU A 37 1.57 -5.87 -12.29
C LEU A 37 3.09 -6.02 -12.50
N ASP A 38 3.91 -5.71 -11.49
CA ASP A 38 5.37 -5.85 -11.61
C ASP A 38 5.80 -7.31 -11.81
N THR A 39 5.07 -8.25 -11.22
CA THR A 39 5.31 -9.70 -11.45
C THR A 39 5.01 -10.07 -12.92
N VAL A 40 3.85 -9.69 -13.45
CA VAL A 40 3.51 -9.93 -14.88
C VAL A 40 4.54 -9.27 -15.79
N ARG A 41 4.98 -8.04 -15.47
CA ARG A 41 6.02 -7.33 -16.22
C ARG A 41 7.34 -8.10 -16.21
N ARG A 42 7.78 -8.64 -15.08
CA ARG A 42 9.02 -9.41 -14.95
C ARG A 42 8.94 -10.73 -15.73
N GLU A 43 7.83 -11.43 -15.64
CA GLU A 43 7.59 -12.65 -16.42
C GLU A 43 7.68 -12.37 -17.93
N HIS A 44 7.02 -11.32 -18.39
CA HIS A 44 7.08 -10.90 -19.79
C HIS A 44 8.49 -10.50 -20.23
N TRP A 45 9.25 -9.79 -19.38
CA TRP A 45 10.64 -9.45 -19.65
C TRP A 45 11.52 -10.69 -19.77
N GLN A 46 11.31 -11.72 -18.94
CA GLN A 46 12.05 -12.99 -19.02
C GLN A 46 11.81 -13.70 -20.36
N ILE A 47 10.58 -13.65 -20.87
CA ILE A 47 10.24 -14.22 -22.18
C ILE A 47 10.97 -13.43 -23.28
N LEU A 48 10.84 -12.10 -23.29
CA LEU A 48 11.50 -11.25 -24.28
C LEU A 48 13.02 -11.39 -24.25
N ARG A 49 13.62 -11.52 -23.07
CA ARG A 49 15.09 -11.68 -22.95
C ARG A 49 15.62 -12.90 -23.69
N ARG A 50 14.81 -13.97 -23.80
CA ARG A 50 15.18 -15.20 -24.50
C ARG A 50 14.94 -15.13 -26.00
N SER A 51 13.91 -14.39 -26.44
CA SER A 51 13.50 -14.32 -27.86
C SER A 51 14.06 -13.08 -28.60
N ASP A 52 14.12 -11.92 -27.93
CA ASP A 52 14.59 -10.66 -28.51
C ASP A 52 15.25 -9.78 -27.42
N PRO A 53 16.59 -9.90 -27.24
CA PRO A 53 17.33 -9.11 -26.24
C PRO A 53 17.20 -7.59 -26.44
N THR A 54 17.04 -7.12 -27.69
CA THR A 54 16.90 -5.68 -27.99
C THR A 54 15.54 -5.16 -27.54
N ALA A 55 14.47 -5.90 -27.84
CA ALA A 55 13.14 -5.59 -27.31
C ALA A 55 13.10 -5.66 -25.78
N ALA A 56 13.78 -6.65 -25.16
CA ALA A 56 13.87 -6.78 -23.72
C ALA A 56 14.54 -5.56 -23.07
N LYS A 57 15.61 -5.00 -23.66
CA LYS A 57 16.28 -3.78 -23.18
C LYS A 57 15.33 -2.57 -23.23
N ARG A 58 14.63 -2.37 -24.36
CA ARG A 58 13.62 -1.30 -24.50
C ARG A 58 12.48 -1.47 -23.50
N PHE A 59 11.96 -2.68 -23.33
CA PHE A 59 10.89 -2.99 -22.40
C PHE A 59 11.31 -2.71 -20.94
N LYS A 60 12.54 -3.07 -20.54
CA LYS A 60 13.10 -2.78 -19.21
C LYS A 60 13.14 -1.27 -18.94
N GLY A 61 13.54 -0.46 -19.91
CA GLY A 61 13.55 1.00 -19.82
C GLY A 61 12.18 1.63 -19.60
N ALA A 62 11.11 0.97 -20.09
CA ALA A 62 9.74 1.45 -19.92
C ALA A 62 9.06 1.07 -18.59
N ARG A 63 9.81 0.53 -17.61
CA ARG A 63 9.27 0.11 -16.29
C ARG A 63 8.40 1.17 -15.64
N TRP A 64 8.87 2.40 -15.59
CA TRP A 64 8.20 3.48 -14.88
C TRP A 64 6.94 3.97 -15.58
N ALA A 65 6.80 3.75 -16.89
CA ALA A 65 5.56 3.99 -17.61
C ALA A 65 4.39 3.12 -17.10
N LEU A 66 4.71 1.93 -16.59
CA LEU A 66 3.72 0.99 -16.05
C LEU A 66 3.51 1.15 -14.54
N LEU A 67 4.53 1.53 -13.76
CA LEU A 67 4.47 1.50 -12.30
C LEU A 67 4.15 2.84 -11.66
N LYS A 68 4.47 3.96 -12.31
CA LYS A 68 4.08 5.29 -11.82
C LYS A 68 2.57 5.51 -11.98
N ARG A 69 2.06 6.52 -11.30
CA ARG A 69 0.72 7.04 -11.53
C ARG A 69 0.68 7.78 -12.86
N PRO A 70 -0.43 7.73 -13.63
CA PRO A 70 -0.54 8.43 -14.93
C PRO A 70 -0.21 9.92 -14.86
N GLU A 71 -0.64 10.59 -13.80
CA GLU A 71 -0.41 12.02 -13.55
C GLU A 71 1.06 12.40 -13.30
N ASN A 72 1.91 11.41 -12.98
CA ASN A 72 3.33 11.60 -12.69
C ASN A 72 4.27 11.09 -13.80
N LEU A 73 3.71 10.77 -14.97
CA LEU A 73 4.50 10.30 -16.12
C LEU A 73 5.17 11.47 -16.83
N THR A 74 6.43 11.29 -17.22
CA THR A 74 7.06 12.16 -18.22
C THR A 74 6.45 11.91 -19.60
N GLU A 75 6.68 12.82 -20.56
CA GLU A 75 6.19 12.65 -21.94
C GLU A 75 6.65 11.34 -22.58
N ASP A 76 7.93 10.96 -22.41
CA ASP A 76 8.47 9.69 -22.89
C ASP A 76 7.79 8.48 -22.26
N GLN A 77 7.51 8.55 -20.96
CA GLN A 77 6.81 7.50 -20.22
C GLN A 77 5.35 7.40 -20.68
N ALA A 78 4.68 8.52 -20.89
CA ALA A 78 3.33 8.56 -21.43
C ALA A 78 3.28 8.01 -22.87
N ALA A 79 4.26 8.35 -23.70
CA ALA A 79 4.40 7.77 -25.04
C ALA A 79 4.63 6.25 -24.99
N ALA A 80 5.46 5.76 -24.06
CA ALA A 80 5.65 4.33 -23.84
C ALA A 80 4.36 3.65 -23.39
N LEU A 81 3.60 4.25 -22.50
CA LEU A 81 2.31 3.74 -22.04
C LEU A 81 1.28 3.64 -23.18
N ARG A 82 1.23 4.66 -24.08
CA ARG A 82 0.40 4.62 -25.29
C ARG A 82 0.80 3.48 -26.22
N ARG A 83 2.08 3.13 -26.32
CA ARG A 83 2.54 1.95 -27.10
C ARG A 83 2.03 0.65 -26.47
N PHE A 84 2.10 0.48 -25.14
CA PHE A 84 1.52 -0.69 -24.47
C PHE A 84 0.00 -0.79 -24.67
N ARG A 85 -0.71 0.33 -24.63
CA ARG A 85 -2.14 0.36 -24.93
C ARG A 85 -2.45 -0.16 -26.33
N ARG A 86 -1.72 0.31 -27.34
CA ARG A 86 -1.89 -0.12 -28.74
C ARG A 86 -1.53 -1.59 -28.96
N ALA A 87 -0.46 -2.06 -28.32
CA ALA A 87 -0.03 -3.46 -28.39
C ALA A 87 -0.98 -4.42 -27.67
N GLY A 88 -1.70 -3.93 -26.65
CA GLY A 88 -2.61 -4.77 -25.87
C GLY A 88 -1.91 -5.87 -25.08
N GLY A 89 -2.50 -7.06 -25.08
CA GLY A 89 -1.91 -8.26 -24.50
C GLY A 89 -1.89 -8.28 -22.96
N ALA A 90 -1.05 -9.15 -22.40
CA ALA A 90 -0.98 -9.41 -20.96
C ALA A 90 -0.58 -8.17 -20.15
N ILE A 91 0.39 -7.39 -20.65
CA ILE A 91 0.91 -6.19 -19.98
C ILE A 91 -0.18 -5.12 -19.86
N TRP A 92 -0.91 -4.86 -20.95
CA TRP A 92 -1.98 -3.87 -20.93
C TRP A 92 -3.16 -4.31 -20.02
N ARG A 93 -3.54 -5.59 -20.07
CA ARG A 93 -4.54 -6.15 -19.14
C ARG A 93 -4.13 -6.00 -17.67
N ALA A 94 -2.86 -6.31 -17.36
CA ALA A 94 -2.34 -6.16 -16.01
C ALA A 94 -2.35 -4.69 -15.55
N TYR A 95 -1.97 -3.77 -16.44
CA TYR A 95 -2.00 -2.33 -16.17
C TYR A 95 -3.44 -1.85 -15.89
N THR A 96 -4.39 -2.20 -16.76
CA THR A 96 -5.80 -1.80 -16.60
C THR A 96 -6.44 -2.37 -15.34
N LEU A 97 -6.08 -3.60 -14.94
CA LEU A 97 -6.53 -4.19 -13.67
C LEU A 97 -5.96 -3.41 -12.47
N ARG A 98 -4.66 -3.05 -12.49
CA ARG A 98 -4.06 -2.26 -11.40
C ARG A 98 -4.72 -0.88 -11.28
N GLU A 99 -4.98 -0.20 -12.43
CA GLU A 99 -5.65 1.09 -12.42
C GLU A 99 -7.11 0.98 -11.95
N ALA A 100 -7.83 -0.06 -12.37
CA ALA A 100 -9.17 -0.33 -11.89
C ALA A 100 -9.21 -0.53 -10.36
N LEU A 101 -8.25 -1.30 -9.80
CA LEU A 101 -8.13 -1.48 -8.35
C LEU A 101 -7.83 -0.15 -7.63
N ARG A 102 -6.95 0.68 -8.20
CA ARG A 102 -6.62 2.00 -7.62
C ARG A 102 -7.83 2.93 -7.61
N ALA A 103 -8.62 2.91 -8.69
CA ALA A 103 -9.80 3.75 -8.82
C ALA A 103 -10.90 3.44 -7.80
N ILE A 104 -11.02 2.17 -7.35
CA ILE A 104 -11.99 1.77 -6.33
C ILE A 104 -11.78 2.50 -4.99
N PHE A 105 -10.55 2.87 -4.68
CA PHE A 105 -10.18 3.55 -3.43
C PHE A 105 -9.95 5.07 -3.64
N ALA A 106 -10.57 5.64 -4.67
CA ALA A 106 -10.61 7.10 -4.84
C ALA A 106 -11.46 7.75 -3.72
N PRO A 107 -11.07 8.95 -3.23
CA PRO A 107 -11.74 9.59 -2.08
C PRO A 107 -13.22 9.90 -2.30
N ASP A 108 -13.62 10.06 -3.56
CA ASP A 108 -14.93 10.58 -3.93
C ASP A 108 -16.01 9.48 -4.10
N LEU A 109 -15.64 8.20 -3.88
CA LEU A 109 -16.58 7.09 -4.04
C LEU A 109 -17.35 6.81 -2.74
N ALA A 110 -18.67 6.67 -2.88
CA ALA A 110 -19.53 6.24 -1.78
C ALA A 110 -19.27 4.77 -1.41
N TYR A 111 -19.49 4.41 -0.14
CA TYR A 111 -19.25 3.05 0.36
C TYR A 111 -19.93 1.94 -0.47
N PRO A 112 -21.24 2.04 -0.85
CA PRO A 112 -21.90 1.01 -1.66
C PRO A 112 -21.24 0.82 -3.03
N ASP A 113 -20.73 1.90 -3.64
CA ASP A 113 -20.05 1.85 -4.94
C ASP A 113 -18.72 1.13 -4.81
N VAL A 114 -17.96 1.41 -3.73
CA VAL A 114 -16.70 0.71 -3.44
C VAL A 114 -16.93 -0.79 -3.28
N GLU A 115 -17.96 -1.20 -2.55
CA GLU A 115 -18.33 -2.59 -2.35
C GLU A 115 -18.61 -3.29 -3.69
N HIS A 116 -19.49 -2.71 -4.49
CA HIS A 116 -19.84 -3.25 -5.81
C HIS A 116 -18.65 -3.31 -6.78
N LEU A 117 -17.84 -2.25 -6.83
CA LEU A 117 -16.67 -2.19 -7.69
C LEU A 117 -15.59 -3.20 -7.28
N LEU A 118 -15.43 -3.43 -5.97
CA LEU A 118 -14.48 -4.41 -5.45
C LEU A 118 -14.87 -5.84 -5.86
N ASP A 119 -16.14 -6.19 -5.78
CA ASP A 119 -16.67 -7.50 -6.22
C ASP A 119 -16.50 -7.67 -7.73
N ARG A 120 -16.83 -6.65 -8.52
CA ARG A 120 -16.60 -6.66 -9.97
C ARG A 120 -15.11 -6.79 -10.33
N PHE A 121 -14.24 -6.11 -9.60
CA PHE A 121 -12.80 -6.26 -9.76
C PHE A 121 -12.34 -7.70 -9.51
N CYS A 122 -12.76 -8.31 -8.39
CA CYS A 122 -12.41 -9.69 -8.05
C CYS A 122 -12.87 -10.66 -9.13
N ALA A 123 -14.10 -10.51 -9.62
CA ALA A 123 -14.62 -11.32 -10.72
C ALA A 123 -13.82 -11.17 -12.02
N LYS A 124 -13.43 -9.93 -12.39
CA LYS A 124 -12.63 -9.63 -13.58
C LYS A 124 -11.20 -10.16 -13.45
N ALA A 125 -10.57 -9.95 -12.30
CA ALA A 125 -9.19 -10.37 -12.02
C ALA A 125 -9.08 -11.91 -12.01
N SER A 126 -10.05 -12.62 -11.44
CA SER A 126 -10.09 -14.09 -11.43
C SER A 126 -10.17 -14.69 -12.83
N ARG A 127 -10.83 -14.01 -13.77
CA ARG A 127 -10.98 -14.44 -15.18
C ARG A 127 -9.91 -13.86 -16.13
N SER A 128 -8.95 -13.12 -15.61
CA SER A 128 -7.96 -12.41 -16.44
C SER A 128 -6.94 -13.31 -17.14
N GLY A 129 -6.75 -14.55 -16.68
CA GLY A 129 -5.69 -15.45 -17.12
C GLY A 129 -4.28 -15.05 -16.62
N LEU A 130 -4.18 -14.02 -15.76
CA LEU A 130 -2.92 -13.54 -15.17
C LEU A 130 -2.79 -14.09 -13.75
N LYS A 131 -1.95 -15.11 -13.55
CA LYS A 131 -1.75 -15.78 -12.24
C LYS A 131 -1.59 -14.81 -11.06
N PRO A 132 -0.76 -13.74 -11.14
CA PRO A 132 -0.61 -12.78 -10.05
C PRO A 132 -1.92 -12.06 -9.69
N PHE A 133 -2.77 -11.75 -10.68
CA PHE A 133 -4.06 -11.10 -10.44
C PHE A 133 -5.14 -12.07 -9.95
N VAL A 134 -5.11 -13.33 -10.39
CA VAL A 134 -5.97 -14.38 -9.84
C VAL A 134 -5.68 -14.60 -8.36
N THR A 135 -4.40 -14.64 -7.98
CA THR A 135 -3.97 -14.75 -6.57
C THR A 135 -4.39 -13.52 -5.77
N LEU A 136 -4.23 -12.32 -6.35
CA LEU A 136 -4.67 -11.06 -5.73
C LEU A 136 -6.18 -11.06 -5.48
N ALA A 137 -6.99 -11.48 -6.46
CA ALA A 137 -8.44 -11.56 -6.30
C ALA A 137 -8.84 -12.49 -5.14
N ARG A 138 -8.21 -13.67 -5.02
CA ARG A 138 -8.42 -14.58 -3.89
C ARG A 138 -8.07 -13.95 -2.55
N THR A 139 -6.96 -13.21 -2.49
CA THR A 139 -6.53 -12.50 -1.28
C THR A 139 -7.55 -11.43 -0.89
N ILE A 140 -7.99 -10.60 -1.85
CA ILE A 140 -8.99 -9.56 -1.61
C ILE A 140 -10.31 -10.18 -1.15
N THR A 141 -10.79 -11.23 -1.81
CA THR A 141 -12.02 -11.93 -1.43
C THR A 141 -11.94 -12.48 -0.01
N ARG A 142 -10.81 -13.08 0.37
CA ARG A 142 -10.60 -13.59 1.75
C ARG A 142 -10.66 -12.48 2.81
N HIS A 143 -10.14 -11.31 2.52
CA HIS A 143 -10.04 -10.20 3.45
C HIS A 143 -11.07 -9.09 3.21
N ARG A 144 -12.10 -9.39 2.40
CA ARG A 144 -13.10 -8.44 1.92
C ARG A 144 -13.72 -7.62 3.05
N ASP A 145 -14.20 -8.29 4.08
CA ASP A 145 -14.90 -7.64 5.20
C ASP A 145 -14.00 -6.65 5.94
N GLY A 146 -12.74 -7.00 6.15
CA GLY A 146 -11.77 -6.10 6.78
C GLY A 146 -11.35 -4.92 5.90
N ILE A 147 -11.32 -5.10 4.57
CA ILE A 147 -11.07 -4.00 3.62
C ILE A 147 -12.25 -3.03 3.65
N LEU A 148 -13.47 -3.55 3.56
CA LEU A 148 -14.69 -2.73 3.61
C LEU A 148 -14.90 -2.07 4.98
N ALA A 149 -14.56 -2.76 6.08
CA ALA A 149 -14.58 -2.19 7.41
C ALA A 149 -13.65 -0.98 7.54
N ALA A 150 -12.44 -1.02 6.95
CA ALA A 150 -11.51 0.11 6.97
C ALA A 150 -12.10 1.35 6.28
N ILE A 151 -12.81 1.16 5.17
CA ILE A 151 -13.45 2.26 4.42
C ILE A 151 -14.64 2.81 5.21
N ARG A 152 -15.52 1.93 5.69
CA ARG A 152 -16.72 2.32 6.46
C ARG A 152 -16.37 3.06 7.75
N LEU A 153 -15.28 2.67 8.42
CA LEU A 153 -14.83 3.27 9.69
C LEU A 153 -13.81 4.39 9.48
N HIS A 154 -13.48 4.73 8.22
CA HIS A 154 -12.47 5.73 7.87
C HIS A 154 -11.10 5.49 8.55
N VAL A 155 -10.71 4.22 8.75
CA VAL A 155 -9.47 3.81 9.39
C VAL A 155 -8.39 3.58 8.35
N ASN A 156 -7.27 4.28 8.48
CA ASN A 156 -6.07 4.06 7.66
C ASN A 156 -4.80 4.01 8.53
N ASN A 157 -3.71 3.51 7.97
CA ASN A 157 -2.44 3.39 8.67
C ASN A 157 -1.57 4.65 8.62
N ALA A 158 -2.01 5.73 7.96
CA ALA A 158 -1.18 6.92 7.74
C ALA A 158 -0.65 7.52 9.05
N ARG A 159 -1.48 7.56 10.11
CA ARG A 159 -1.07 8.03 11.43
C ARG A 159 0.01 7.15 12.05
N HIS A 160 -0.14 5.82 11.95
CA HIS A 160 0.84 4.86 12.48
C HIS A 160 2.16 4.90 11.68
N GLU A 161 2.08 5.05 10.36
CA GLU A 161 3.26 5.21 9.51
C GLU A 161 4.00 6.51 9.83
N GLY A 162 3.27 7.61 10.04
CA GLY A 162 3.83 8.88 10.49
C GLY A 162 4.55 8.76 11.83
N LEU A 163 3.94 8.10 12.82
CA LEU A 163 4.56 7.83 14.12
C LEU A 163 5.80 6.94 13.99
N ASN A 164 5.70 5.84 13.26
CA ASN A 164 6.84 4.94 13.01
C ASN A 164 8.00 5.65 12.32
N ARG A 165 7.70 6.57 11.38
CA ARG A 165 8.73 7.40 10.73
C ARG A 165 9.43 8.32 11.74
N ARG A 166 8.67 8.97 12.64
CA ARG A 166 9.23 9.81 13.71
C ARG A 166 10.10 9.00 14.65
N VAL A 167 9.62 7.82 15.10
CA VAL A 167 10.41 6.91 15.94
C VAL A 167 11.73 6.54 15.25
N ARG A 168 11.69 6.11 14.00
CA ARG A 168 12.91 5.78 13.24
C ARG A 168 13.86 6.97 13.14
N LEU A 169 13.33 8.17 12.92
CA LEU A 169 14.15 9.38 12.84
C LEU A 169 14.87 9.66 14.16
N ILE A 170 14.17 9.53 15.31
CA ILE A 170 14.76 9.68 16.65
C ILE A 170 15.89 8.67 16.85
N LEU A 171 15.61 7.38 16.56
CA LEU A 171 16.59 6.31 16.70
C LEU A 171 17.82 6.52 15.81
N THR A 172 17.61 6.98 14.57
CA THR A 172 18.71 7.25 13.63
C THR A 172 19.56 8.44 14.06
N ARG A 173 18.93 9.54 14.52
CA ARG A 173 19.64 10.75 14.94
C ARG A 173 20.44 10.57 16.23
N ALA A 174 20.03 9.67 17.10
CA ALA A 174 20.70 9.39 18.36
C ALA A 174 21.98 8.55 18.21
N TYR A 175 22.27 8.02 17.00
CA TYR A 175 23.41 7.14 16.73
C TYR A 175 23.54 5.94 17.67
N GLY A 176 22.47 5.56 18.34
CA GLY A 176 22.37 4.48 19.31
C GLY A 176 21.97 4.96 20.69
N PHE A 177 21.57 4.01 21.52
CA PHE A 177 21.17 4.21 22.91
C PHE A 177 21.85 3.19 23.80
N HIS A 178 22.26 3.59 25.01
CA HIS A 178 22.88 2.69 25.97
C HIS A 178 21.86 1.68 26.58
N SER A 179 20.57 1.94 26.44
CA SER A 179 19.51 1.02 26.89
C SER A 179 18.21 1.22 26.08
N ALA A 180 17.35 0.20 26.06
CA ALA A 180 16.02 0.29 25.49
C ALA A 180 15.14 1.31 26.23
N GLN A 181 15.32 1.44 27.55
CA GLN A 181 14.60 2.40 28.39
C GLN A 181 14.95 3.86 28.01
N ALA A 182 16.23 4.14 27.75
CA ALA A 182 16.66 5.47 27.29
C ALA A 182 16.05 5.82 25.94
N ALA A 183 16.00 4.86 25.01
CA ALA A 183 15.35 5.02 23.71
C ALA A 183 13.84 5.30 23.88
N LEU A 184 13.16 4.52 24.70
CA LEU A 184 11.72 4.67 24.98
C LEU A 184 11.43 6.03 25.64
N ALA A 185 12.23 6.44 26.62
CA ALA A 185 12.09 7.72 27.29
C ALA A 185 12.17 8.89 26.31
N LEU A 186 13.17 8.88 25.42
CA LEU A 186 13.30 9.93 24.40
C LEU A 186 12.15 9.92 23.38
N ILE A 187 11.68 8.74 22.97
CA ILE A 187 10.52 8.60 22.09
C ILE A 187 9.28 9.19 22.79
N MET A 188 9.01 8.81 24.04
CA MET A 188 7.85 9.31 24.80
C MET A 188 7.94 10.82 25.03
N LEU A 189 9.13 11.35 25.31
CA LEU A 189 9.35 12.78 25.49
C LEU A 189 9.09 13.57 24.20
N THR A 190 9.43 13.00 23.03
CA THR A 190 9.36 13.70 21.74
C THR A 190 8.00 13.60 21.05
N ILE A 191 7.32 12.46 21.17
CA ILE A 191 6.08 12.16 20.44
C ILE A 191 4.95 11.63 21.32
N GLY A 192 5.19 11.41 22.59
CA GLY A 192 4.18 11.02 23.58
C GLY A 192 3.29 12.21 23.97
N PRO A 193 2.24 11.95 24.77
CA PRO A 193 1.31 12.98 25.25
C PRO A 193 1.90 13.79 26.41
N VAL A 194 3.19 14.14 26.35
CA VAL A 194 3.87 14.92 27.38
C VAL A 194 3.79 16.41 27.02
N THR A 195 3.16 17.18 27.87
CA THR A 195 3.14 18.64 27.76
C THR A 195 4.39 19.19 28.44
N HIS A 196 5.22 19.85 27.67
CA HIS A 196 6.42 20.53 28.18
C HIS A 196 6.03 21.94 28.64
N VAL A 197 6.10 22.19 29.94
CA VAL A 197 5.95 23.54 30.49
C VAL A 197 7.34 24.12 30.68
N LEU A 198 7.65 25.15 29.91
CA LEU A 198 8.96 25.81 29.96
C LEU A 198 9.09 26.61 31.27
N PRO A 199 10.31 26.81 31.81
CA PRO A 199 10.52 27.50 33.07
C PRO A 199 9.89 28.92 33.12
N HIS A 200 9.90 29.65 32.02
CA HIS A 200 9.30 30.97 31.92
C HIS A 200 7.75 30.96 31.92
N GLU A 201 7.14 29.86 31.49
CA GLU A 201 5.68 29.69 31.54
C GLU A 201 5.17 29.40 32.97
N ARG A 202 6.04 28.87 33.83
CA ARG A 202 5.74 28.65 35.25
C ARG A 202 5.80 29.94 36.07
N LEU A 203 6.54 30.94 35.61
CA LEU A 203 6.68 32.22 36.29
C LEU A 203 5.53 33.20 36.00
N GLY A 204 4.66 32.89 35.00
CA GLY A 204 3.47 33.70 34.68
C GLY A 204 2.23 33.36 35.45
N ALA A 205 2.25 32.35 36.34
CA ALA A 205 1.16 32.00 37.25
C ALA A 205 1.47 32.50 38.67
N GLY A 206 1.79 33.78 38.80
CA GLY A 206 1.82 34.48 40.07
C GLY A 206 0.41 34.99 40.47
N PRO A 207 0.17 35.18 41.77
CA PRO A 207 -1.16 35.34 42.36
C PRO A 207 -1.94 36.55 41.84
#